data_52cf71338f9f34cafc1881a144a73fc1
#
_entry.id   52cf71338f9f34cafc1881a144a73fc1
#
_cell.length_a   1.000
_cell.length_b   1.000
_cell.length_c   1.000
_cell.angle_alpha   90.00
_cell.angle_beta   90.00
_cell.angle_gamma   90.00
#
_symmetry.space_group_name_H-M   'P 1'
#
loop_
_entity.id
_entity.type
_entity.pdbx_description
1 polymer ?
#
loop_
_entity_poly.entity_id
_entity_poly.type
_entity_poly.pdbx_seq_one_letter_code
_entity_poly.pdbx_strand_id
1 'polypeptide(L)'
;MEEKISVILVNYNGLSYNDACIESLLASTGCGRLQIVVVDNASTDGSYAKLQERWGRHPQVTLIQAERNLGFAGGNNIGIRKALETAPDFLMLLNNDTVIEPDAIGHLVALQKETGGIVVPKILYADRRDIVWSAGGEFSPVIAKSRHIGYNKPDGPAYDEDCSCSFANGCCFLMSHSVFDKIGYMDERFFLYYEDNEYSLRAVSRKISIWYCHKAVVYHKVNGATKGNEKAANAYYIARNWLLCARMYLGKRFALFLTYFLLNRLVWVVLWLLRGRRDMVTATIEAWKDYRRGITGPYRGKCR
;
A
#
# COMPACT_ATOMS: atom_id res chain seq x y z
N MET A 1 14.62 -21.48 16.90
CA MET A 1 14.28 -21.76 15.48
C MET A 1 14.44 -20.47 14.70
N GLU A 2 14.92 -20.56 13.49
CA GLU A 2 15.06 -19.43 12.59
C GLU A 2 13.65 -18.97 12.13
N GLU A 3 13.40 -17.66 12.16
CA GLU A 3 12.10 -17.10 11.84
C GLU A 3 11.79 -17.20 10.34
N LYS A 4 10.54 -17.46 10.02
CA LYS A 4 10.04 -17.52 8.65
C LYS A 4 9.34 -16.23 8.30
N ILE A 5 9.80 -15.55 7.25
CA ILE A 5 9.24 -14.29 6.77
C ILE A 5 8.74 -14.49 5.35
N SER A 6 7.47 -14.18 5.12
CA SER A 6 6.91 -14.15 3.77
C SER A 6 6.69 -12.71 3.32
N VAL A 7 7.35 -12.33 2.23
CA VAL A 7 7.19 -11.03 1.57
C VAL A 7 6.24 -11.19 0.38
N ILE A 8 5.22 -10.38 0.34
CA ILE A 8 4.20 -10.36 -0.71
C ILE A 8 4.44 -9.14 -1.61
N LEU A 9 4.64 -9.40 -2.90
CA LEU A 9 4.76 -8.41 -3.96
C LEU A 9 3.57 -8.53 -4.92
N VAL A 10 2.95 -7.40 -5.27
CA VAL A 10 1.92 -7.35 -6.33
C VAL A 10 2.48 -6.62 -7.54
N ASN A 11 2.53 -7.31 -8.68
CA ASN A 11 2.90 -6.74 -9.96
C ASN A 11 1.67 -6.45 -10.81
N TYR A 12 1.58 -5.26 -11.38
CA TYR A 12 0.65 -4.91 -12.44
C TYR A 12 1.31 -3.96 -13.44
N ASN A 13 1.69 -4.49 -14.61
CA ASN A 13 2.41 -3.75 -15.65
C ASN A 13 3.70 -3.10 -15.12
N GLY A 14 4.47 -3.85 -14.33
CA GLY A 14 5.67 -3.40 -13.66
C GLY A 14 6.97 -4.05 -14.19
N LEU A 15 7.04 -4.32 -15.49
CA LEU A 15 8.15 -5.05 -16.15
C LEU A 15 9.56 -4.58 -15.75
N SER A 16 9.73 -3.28 -15.51
CA SER A 16 11.04 -2.69 -15.23
C SER A 16 11.40 -2.62 -13.73
N TYR A 17 10.51 -3.05 -12.83
CA TYR A 17 10.71 -2.85 -11.38
C TYR A 17 11.01 -4.14 -10.63
N ASN A 18 10.35 -5.25 -11.00
CA ASN A 18 10.36 -6.50 -10.24
C ASN A 18 11.76 -7.03 -9.92
N ASP A 19 12.66 -7.01 -10.89
CA ASP A 19 14.00 -7.60 -10.74
C ASP A 19 14.79 -6.94 -9.61
N ALA A 20 14.88 -5.62 -9.61
CA ALA A 20 15.62 -4.88 -8.59
C ALA A 20 15.01 -5.07 -7.17
N CYS A 21 13.68 -5.16 -7.08
CA CYS A 21 12.99 -5.42 -5.83
C CYS A 21 13.32 -6.83 -5.31
N ILE A 22 13.18 -7.86 -6.14
CA ILE A 22 13.45 -9.25 -5.75
C ILE A 22 14.94 -9.43 -5.40
N GLU A 23 15.86 -8.86 -6.17
CA GLU A 23 17.31 -8.90 -5.89
C GLU A 23 17.64 -8.27 -4.53
N SER A 24 17.04 -7.11 -4.21
CA SER A 24 17.28 -6.47 -2.91
C SER A 24 16.74 -7.28 -1.74
N LEU A 25 15.61 -7.99 -1.93
CA LEU A 25 15.07 -8.91 -0.93
C LEU A 25 15.97 -10.12 -0.73
N LEU A 26 16.48 -10.72 -1.82
CA LEU A 26 17.39 -11.86 -1.75
C LEU A 26 18.75 -11.51 -1.14
N ALA A 27 19.15 -10.24 -1.21
CA ALA A 27 20.35 -9.71 -0.56
C ALA A 27 20.15 -9.39 0.93
N SER A 28 18.95 -9.59 1.48
CA SER A 28 18.68 -9.27 2.89
C SER A 28 19.47 -10.14 3.84
N THR A 29 19.95 -9.53 4.93
CA THR A 29 20.76 -10.16 5.98
C THR A 29 20.07 -10.05 7.34
N GLY A 30 20.38 -10.97 8.26
CA GLY A 30 19.87 -10.91 9.63
C GLY A 30 18.35 -11.05 9.77
N CYS A 31 17.67 -11.54 8.75
CA CYS A 31 16.20 -11.58 8.72
C CYS A 31 15.59 -12.98 8.83
N GLY A 32 16.40 -14.04 9.11
CA GLY A 32 15.87 -15.39 9.13
C GLY A 32 15.57 -15.97 7.73
N ARG A 33 14.64 -16.94 7.64
CA ARG A 33 14.31 -17.63 6.39
C ARG A 33 13.27 -16.83 5.58
N LEU A 34 13.69 -16.28 4.44
CA LEU A 34 12.87 -15.46 3.57
C LEU A 34 12.19 -16.28 2.47
N GLN A 35 10.90 -16.06 2.25
CA GLN A 35 10.09 -16.49 1.11
C GLN A 35 9.46 -15.27 0.43
N ILE A 36 9.58 -15.18 -0.89
CA ILE A 36 9.01 -14.09 -1.69
C ILE A 36 7.84 -14.64 -2.51
N VAL A 37 6.65 -14.10 -2.33
CA VAL A 37 5.46 -14.43 -3.12
C VAL A 37 5.15 -13.27 -4.05
N VAL A 38 5.33 -13.46 -5.34
CA VAL A 38 5.04 -12.44 -6.36
C VAL A 38 3.73 -12.78 -7.06
N VAL A 39 2.75 -11.90 -6.94
CA VAL A 39 1.45 -12.03 -7.62
C VAL A 39 1.44 -11.09 -8.82
N ASP A 40 1.48 -11.66 -10.02
CA ASP A 40 1.16 -10.92 -11.23
C ASP A 40 -0.35 -10.76 -11.35
N ASN A 41 -0.81 -9.54 -11.26
CA ASN A 41 -2.22 -9.18 -11.20
C ASN A 41 -2.85 -9.01 -12.60
N ALA A 42 -2.61 -9.99 -13.48
CA ALA A 42 -3.00 -10.02 -14.90
C ALA A 42 -2.37 -8.87 -15.71
N SER A 43 -1.06 -8.76 -15.65
CA SER A 43 -0.29 -7.79 -16.46
C SER A 43 -0.40 -8.08 -17.96
N THR A 44 -0.31 -7.02 -18.76
CA THR A 44 -0.40 -7.08 -20.23
C THR A 44 0.90 -6.62 -20.92
N ASP A 45 1.93 -6.27 -20.14
CA ASP A 45 3.23 -5.74 -20.60
C ASP A 45 4.32 -6.81 -20.76
N GLY A 46 3.97 -8.10 -20.59
CA GLY A 46 4.90 -9.22 -20.65
C GLY A 46 5.68 -9.47 -19.35
N SER A 47 5.40 -8.72 -18.27
CA SER A 47 6.12 -8.86 -17.00
C SER A 47 6.03 -10.27 -16.39
N TYR A 48 4.88 -10.97 -16.51
CA TYR A 48 4.76 -12.32 -16.01
C TYR A 48 5.72 -13.32 -16.70
N ALA A 49 5.81 -13.25 -18.04
CA ALA A 49 6.71 -14.11 -18.80
C ALA A 49 8.18 -13.90 -18.37
N LYS A 50 8.59 -12.64 -18.20
CA LYS A 50 9.92 -12.30 -17.72
C LYS A 50 10.18 -12.76 -16.28
N LEU A 51 9.19 -12.62 -15.39
CA LEU A 51 9.26 -13.15 -14.02
C LEU A 51 9.46 -14.68 -14.03
N GLN A 52 8.69 -15.39 -14.86
CA GLN A 52 8.82 -16.85 -15.01
C GLN A 52 10.20 -17.26 -15.53
N GLU A 53 10.71 -16.59 -16.55
CA GLU A 53 12.03 -16.86 -17.11
C GLU A 53 13.13 -16.71 -16.06
N ARG A 54 13.11 -15.60 -15.31
CA ARG A 54 14.20 -15.27 -14.39
C ARG A 54 14.07 -15.90 -13.01
N TRP A 55 12.86 -15.93 -12.46
CA TRP A 55 12.62 -16.29 -11.07
C TRP A 55 11.81 -17.57 -10.88
N GLY A 56 11.24 -18.13 -11.94
CA GLY A 56 10.32 -19.28 -11.84
C GLY A 56 10.94 -20.57 -11.28
N ARG A 57 12.27 -20.65 -11.22
CA ARG A 57 13.00 -21.78 -10.62
C ARG A 57 13.76 -21.41 -9.34
N HIS A 58 13.63 -20.18 -8.88
CA HIS A 58 14.35 -19.73 -7.68
C HIS A 58 13.67 -20.30 -6.42
N PRO A 59 14.40 -20.99 -5.51
CA PRO A 59 13.81 -21.73 -4.39
C PRO A 59 13.06 -20.84 -3.37
N GLN A 60 13.41 -19.56 -3.29
CA GLN A 60 12.78 -18.60 -2.37
C GLN A 60 11.68 -17.76 -3.03
N VAL A 61 11.40 -17.96 -4.34
CA VAL A 61 10.41 -17.17 -5.06
C VAL A 61 9.26 -18.04 -5.53
N THR A 62 8.05 -17.65 -5.19
CA THR A 62 6.80 -18.26 -5.68
C THR A 62 6.08 -17.26 -6.56
N LEU A 63 5.80 -17.65 -7.80
CA LEU A 63 5.07 -16.81 -8.76
C LEU A 63 3.63 -17.29 -8.89
N ILE A 64 2.70 -16.34 -8.89
CA ILE A 64 1.28 -16.58 -9.10
C ILE A 64 0.78 -15.59 -10.17
N GLN A 65 0.01 -16.09 -11.14
CA GLN A 65 -0.68 -15.25 -12.12
C GLN A 65 -2.16 -15.23 -11.79
N ALA A 66 -2.72 -14.03 -11.58
CA ALA A 66 -4.15 -13.85 -11.42
C ALA A 66 -4.85 -13.90 -12.80
N GLU A 67 -6.08 -14.39 -12.83
CA GLU A 67 -6.89 -14.44 -14.07
C GLU A 67 -7.31 -13.05 -14.56
N ARG A 68 -7.42 -12.09 -13.65
CA ARG A 68 -7.80 -10.70 -13.92
C ARG A 68 -7.19 -9.76 -12.90
N ASN A 69 -7.12 -8.48 -13.23
CA ASN A 69 -6.71 -7.46 -12.27
C ASN A 69 -7.76 -7.33 -11.13
N LEU A 70 -7.33 -7.66 -9.92
CA LEU A 70 -8.13 -7.63 -8.69
C LEU A 70 -7.86 -6.36 -7.84
N GLY A 71 -7.08 -5.43 -8.37
CA GLY A 71 -6.62 -4.26 -7.61
C GLY A 71 -5.53 -4.60 -6.60
N PHE A 72 -5.13 -3.61 -5.83
CA PHE A 72 -4.06 -3.77 -4.85
C PHE A 72 -4.48 -4.72 -3.71
N ALA A 73 -5.66 -4.52 -3.14
CA ALA A 73 -6.17 -5.35 -2.04
C ALA A 73 -6.32 -6.83 -2.46
N GLY A 74 -6.95 -7.10 -3.60
CA GLY A 74 -7.16 -8.47 -4.08
C GLY A 74 -5.86 -9.18 -4.45
N GLY A 75 -4.93 -8.47 -5.10
CA GLY A 75 -3.60 -8.99 -5.42
C GLY A 75 -2.82 -9.39 -4.16
N ASN A 76 -2.76 -8.50 -3.16
CA ASN A 76 -2.13 -8.81 -1.89
C ASN A 76 -2.81 -9.99 -1.17
N ASN A 77 -4.13 -10.08 -1.19
CA ASN A 77 -4.85 -11.18 -0.56
C ASN A 77 -4.54 -12.55 -1.20
N ILE A 78 -4.32 -12.61 -2.52
CA ILE A 78 -3.83 -13.84 -3.18
C ILE A 78 -2.45 -14.21 -2.61
N GLY A 79 -1.54 -13.24 -2.57
CA GLY A 79 -0.19 -13.46 -2.05
C GLY A 79 -0.18 -13.88 -0.58
N ILE A 80 -1.01 -13.26 0.26
CA ILE A 80 -1.15 -13.62 1.68
C ILE A 80 -1.68 -15.05 1.82
N ARG A 81 -2.72 -15.46 1.08
CA ARG A 81 -3.23 -16.85 1.12
C ARG A 81 -2.12 -17.85 0.81
N LYS A 82 -1.32 -17.56 -0.20
CA LYS A 82 -0.19 -18.43 -0.58
C LYS A 82 0.91 -18.45 0.48
N ALA A 83 1.25 -17.31 1.04
CA ALA A 83 2.23 -17.20 2.10
C ALA A 83 1.84 -18.02 3.34
N LEU A 84 0.57 -17.98 3.73
CA LEU A 84 0.04 -18.69 4.90
C LEU A 84 0.15 -20.22 4.81
N GLU A 85 0.26 -20.80 3.61
CA GLU A 85 0.48 -22.24 3.43
C GLU A 85 1.80 -22.72 4.06
N THR A 86 2.78 -21.84 4.24
CA THR A 86 4.08 -22.16 4.84
C THR A 86 4.14 -21.85 6.33
N ALA A 87 3.04 -21.39 6.94
CA ALA A 87 2.95 -20.93 8.32
C ALA A 87 4.11 -19.98 8.68
N PRO A 88 4.19 -18.78 8.07
CA PRO A 88 5.23 -17.82 8.37
C PRO A 88 5.01 -17.18 9.75
N ASP A 89 6.10 -16.80 10.42
CA ASP A 89 6.04 -16.03 11.66
C ASP A 89 5.67 -14.58 11.39
N PHE A 90 6.14 -14.06 10.22
CA PHE A 90 5.90 -12.68 9.78
C PHE A 90 5.43 -12.60 8.33
N LEU A 91 4.52 -11.66 8.09
CA LEU A 91 4.04 -11.26 6.77
C LEU A 91 4.50 -9.82 6.50
N MET A 92 5.11 -9.59 5.35
CA MET A 92 5.49 -8.27 4.87
C MET A 92 4.83 -8.00 3.53
N LEU A 93 4.09 -6.89 3.42
CA LEU A 93 3.63 -6.39 2.14
C LEU A 93 4.63 -5.36 1.65
N LEU A 94 5.01 -5.45 0.37
CA LEU A 94 5.98 -4.55 -0.23
C LEU A 94 5.59 -4.25 -1.68
N ASN A 95 5.65 -2.98 -2.09
CA ASN A 95 5.48 -2.63 -3.49
C ASN A 95 6.67 -3.12 -4.33
N ASN A 96 6.38 -3.60 -5.53
CA ASN A 96 7.40 -4.13 -6.45
C ASN A 96 8.30 -3.05 -7.08
N ASP A 97 7.96 -1.76 -6.94
CA ASP A 97 8.76 -0.62 -7.38
C ASP A 97 9.64 -0.03 -6.26
N THR A 98 10.06 -0.89 -5.34
CA THR A 98 10.96 -0.55 -4.22
C THR A 98 12.28 -1.31 -4.29
N VAL A 99 13.27 -0.80 -3.55
CA VAL A 99 14.52 -1.46 -3.21
C VAL A 99 14.73 -1.29 -1.72
N ILE A 100 15.12 -2.34 -1.00
CA ILE A 100 15.33 -2.29 0.44
C ILE A 100 16.81 -2.34 0.79
N GLU A 101 17.18 -1.72 1.92
CA GLU A 101 18.52 -1.94 2.49
C GLU A 101 18.65 -3.36 3.07
N PRO A 102 19.86 -3.96 3.03
CA PRO A 102 20.05 -5.36 3.40
C PRO A 102 19.59 -5.74 4.81
N ASP A 103 19.66 -4.84 5.76
CA ASP A 103 19.28 -5.05 7.17
C ASP A 103 17.85 -4.60 7.51
N ALA A 104 17.14 -4.03 6.53
CA ALA A 104 15.82 -3.45 6.74
C ALA A 104 14.80 -4.43 7.33
N ILE A 105 14.73 -5.67 6.80
CA ILE A 105 13.79 -6.68 7.32
C ILE A 105 14.13 -7.06 8.76
N GLY A 106 15.43 -7.21 9.09
CA GLY A 106 15.89 -7.52 10.44
C GLY A 106 15.43 -6.45 11.45
N HIS A 107 15.57 -5.17 11.10
CA HIS A 107 15.10 -4.05 11.93
C HIS A 107 13.57 -4.03 12.10
N LEU A 108 12.81 -4.29 11.03
CA LEU A 108 11.34 -4.38 11.10
C LEU A 108 10.89 -5.50 12.04
N VAL A 109 11.51 -6.69 11.92
CA VAL A 109 11.21 -7.85 12.78
C VAL A 109 11.55 -7.57 14.24
N ALA A 110 12.70 -6.96 14.51
CA ALA A 110 13.12 -6.63 15.87
C ALA A 110 12.10 -5.68 16.55
N LEU A 111 11.73 -4.59 15.89
CA LEU A 111 10.75 -3.65 16.43
C LEU A 111 9.35 -4.25 16.53
N GLN A 112 8.98 -5.14 15.60
CA GLN A 112 7.67 -5.82 15.66
C GLN A 112 7.58 -6.73 16.90
N LYS A 113 8.64 -7.45 17.24
CA LYS A 113 8.69 -8.28 18.45
C LYS A 113 8.59 -7.46 19.72
N GLU A 114 9.21 -6.29 19.75
CA GLU A 114 9.16 -5.39 20.89
C GLU A 114 7.76 -4.82 21.09
N THR A 115 7.12 -4.37 19.99
CA THR A 115 5.87 -3.61 20.04
C THR A 115 4.61 -4.45 19.88
N GLY A 116 4.72 -5.61 19.26
CA GLY A 116 3.58 -6.49 18.92
C GLY A 116 2.60 -5.89 17.91
N GLY A 117 2.98 -4.81 17.22
CA GLY A 117 2.13 -4.06 16.29
C GLY A 117 2.40 -4.34 14.82
N ILE A 118 1.88 -3.47 13.95
CA ILE A 118 2.33 -3.34 12.56
C ILE A 118 3.54 -2.41 12.56
N VAL A 119 4.57 -2.72 11.77
CA VAL A 119 5.77 -1.88 11.65
C VAL A 119 5.95 -1.41 10.21
N VAL A 120 6.21 -0.12 10.04
CA VAL A 120 6.50 0.53 8.76
C VAL A 120 7.93 1.07 8.73
N PRO A 121 8.65 0.99 7.58
CA PRO A 121 10.01 1.50 7.46
C PRO A 121 10.05 3.02 7.22
N LYS A 122 11.27 3.58 7.28
CA LYS A 122 11.64 4.83 6.63
C LYS A 122 11.63 4.61 5.12
N ILE A 123 10.82 5.37 4.40
CA ILE A 123 10.75 5.30 2.95
C ILE A 123 11.31 6.58 2.35
N LEU A 124 12.36 6.44 1.54
CA LEU A 124 13.00 7.51 0.81
C LEU A 124 12.67 7.41 -0.68
N TYR A 125 12.80 8.52 -1.42
CA TYR A 125 12.70 8.45 -2.88
C TYR A 125 13.91 7.72 -3.48
N ALA A 126 13.71 6.83 -4.42
CA ALA A 126 14.80 6.07 -5.04
C ALA A 126 15.73 6.93 -5.90
N ASP A 127 15.24 8.01 -6.49
CA ASP A 127 15.96 8.98 -7.30
C ASP A 127 16.54 10.16 -6.50
N ARG A 128 16.12 10.33 -5.25
CA ARG A 128 16.55 11.37 -4.30
C ARG A 128 16.62 10.77 -2.91
N ARG A 129 17.65 9.97 -2.66
CA ARG A 129 17.80 9.16 -1.45
C ARG A 129 17.97 9.96 -0.15
N ASP A 130 18.14 11.25 -0.24
CA ASP A 130 18.19 12.23 0.86
C ASP A 130 16.82 12.86 1.16
N ILE A 131 15.76 12.48 0.44
CA ILE A 131 14.42 13.04 0.62
C ILE A 131 13.46 11.96 1.11
N VAL A 132 12.77 12.26 2.21
CA VAL A 132 11.77 11.40 2.80
C VAL A 132 10.50 11.38 1.94
N TRP A 133 10.06 10.17 1.59
CA TRP A 133 8.72 9.95 1.06
C TRP A 133 7.73 9.65 2.20
N SER A 134 8.14 8.85 3.21
CA SER A 134 7.35 8.58 4.39
C SER A 134 8.23 8.13 5.57
N ALA A 135 8.14 8.81 6.69
CA ALA A 135 8.68 8.41 7.99
C ALA A 135 7.51 8.04 8.93
N GLY A 136 6.75 6.99 8.53
CA GLY A 136 5.47 6.68 9.15
C GLY A 136 4.34 7.56 8.64
N GLY A 137 3.18 7.48 9.29
CA GLY A 137 2.02 8.24 8.86
C GLY A 137 1.01 8.52 9.96
N GLU A 138 0.20 9.54 9.71
CA GLU A 138 -0.88 9.93 10.61
C GLU A 138 -2.22 9.90 9.89
N PHE A 139 -3.24 9.48 10.61
CA PHE A 139 -4.62 9.50 10.15
C PHE A 139 -5.43 10.57 10.89
N SER A 140 -6.06 11.47 10.14
CA SER A 140 -6.99 12.45 10.70
C SER A 140 -8.40 11.85 10.82
N PRO A 141 -8.92 11.64 12.03
CA PRO A 141 -10.27 11.10 12.23
C PRO A 141 -11.38 12.12 11.91
N VAL A 142 -11.03 13.38 11.69
CA VAL A 142 -11.99 14.43 11.35
C VAL A 142 -12.32 14.41 9.86
N ILE A 143 -11.28 14.29 9.03
CA ILE A 143 -11.43 14.33 7.57
C ILE A 143 -11.23 12.96 6.92
N ALA A 144 -11.07 11.88 7.71
CA ALA A 144 -10.85 10.51 7.24
C ALA A 144 -9.75 10.41 6.17
N LYS A 145 -8.60 11.03 6.42
CA LYS A 145 -7.49 11.10 5.49
C LYS A 145 -6.17 10.88 6.20
N SER A 146 -5.30 10.07 5.60
CA SER A 146 -3.92 9.90 6.04
C SER A 146 -2.99 10.96 5.45
N ARG A 147 -1.85 11.15 6.11
CA ARG A 147 -0.71 11.91 5.59
C ARG A 147 0.59 11.18 5.93
N HIS A 148 1.56 11.26 5.06
CA HIS A 148 2.92 10.81 5.34
C HIS A 148 3.66 11.83 6.18
N ILE A 149 4.34 11.39 7.24
CA ILE A 149 5.26 12.22 8.02
C ILE A 149 6.52 12.42 7.17
N GLY A 150 7.08 13.62 7.18
CA GLY A 150 8.32 13.94 6.45
C GLY A 150 8.18 14.06 4.93
N TYR A 151 6.98 13.97 4.35
CA TYR A 151 6.76 13.98 2.90
C TYR A 151 7.44 15.16 2.20
N ASN A 152 8.33 14.85 1.23
CA ASN A 152 9.14 15.82 0.47
C ASN A 152 10.08 16.68 1.35
N LYS A 153 10.48 16.21 2.52
CA LYS A 153 11.47 16.86 3.38
C LYS A 153 12.82 16.16 3.29
N PRO A 154 13.94 16.89 3.48
CA PRO A 154 15.24 16.25 3.64
C PRO A 154 15.22 15.24 4.79
N ASP A 155 15.88 14.08 4.60
CA ASP A 155 16.12 13.14 5.68
C ASP A 155 17.09 13.73 6.72
N GLY A 156 16.99 13.30 7.97
CA GLY A 156 17.84 13.80 9.04
C GLY A 156 17.29 13.47 10.43
N PRO A 157 17.89 14.06 11.47
CA PRO A 157 17.65 13.69 12.87
C PRO A 157 16.20 13.71 13.34
N ALA A 158 15.35 14.49 12.69
CA ALA A 158 13.90 14.52 13.00
C ALA A 158 13.16 13.21 12.67
N TYR A 159 13.82 12.30 11.92
CA TYR A 159 13.25 11.02 11.48
C TYR A 159 14.12 9.82 11.92
N ASP A 160 15.03 10.00 12.87
CA ASP A 160 15.99 8.98 13.32
C ASP A 160 15.64 8.36 14.68
N GLU A 161 14.34 8.34 15.01
CA GLU A 161 13.81 7.69 16.20
C GLU A 161 12.58 6.84 15.85
N ASP A 162 12.48 5.65 16.48
CA ASP A 162 11.29 4.81 16.37
C ASP A 162 10.12 5.47 17.12
N CYS A 163 8.97 5.54 16.51
CA CYS A 163 7.80 6.15 17.13
C CYS A 163 6.49 5.49 16.74
N SER A 164 5.48 5.64 17.59
CA SER A 164 4.11 5.22 17.24
C SER A 164 3.54 6.14 16.18
N CYS A 165 2.78 5.54 15.26
CA CYS A 165 2.03 6.26 14.23
C CYS A 165 0.62 5.69 14.10
N SER A 166 -0.21 6.25 13.23
CA SER A 166 -1.61 5.80 13.09
C SER A 166 -1.98 5.37 11.67
N PHE A 167 -0.99 5.33 10.78
CA PHE A 167 -1.17 4.94 9.39
C PHE A 167 0.03 4.15 8.88
N ALA A 168 -0.24 2.93 8.43
CA ALA A 168 0.70 2.09 7.68
C ALA A 168 0.36 2.22 6.19
N ASN A 169 1.23 2.88 5.43
CA ASN A 169 1.02 3.01 3.98
C ASN A 169 1.24 1.67 3.27
N GLY A 170 0.51 1.44 2.19
CA GLY A 170 0.57 0.19 1.43
C GLY A 170 1.88 -0.07 0.70
N CYS A 171 2.83 0.88 0.69
CA CYS A 171 4.13 0.68 0.05
C CYS A 171 4.95 -0.40 0.76
N CYS A 172 5.02 -0.35 2.10
CA CYS A 172 5.73 -1.35 2.90
C CYS A 172 5.22 -1.37 4.34
N PHE A 173 4.85 -2.55 4.83
CA PHE A 173 4.65 -2.81 6.25
C PHE A 173 4.84 -4.29 6.58
N LEU A 174 5.25 -4.55 7.81
CA LEU A 174 5.45 -5.89 8.37
C LEU A 174 4.56 -6.09 9.59
N MET A 175 4.05 -7.32 9.74
CA MET A 175 3.30 -7.75 10.92
C MET A 175 3.58 -9.22 11.22
N SER A 176 3.38 -9.65 12.48
CA SER A 176 3.40 -11.07 12.81
C SER A 176 2.14 -11.80 12.33
N HIS A 177 2.21 -13.12 12.21
CA HIS A 177 1.06 -13.97 11.90
C HIS A 177 -0.08 -13.72 12.91
N SER A 178 0.22 -13.62 14.19
CA SER A 178 -0.77 -13.37 15.24
C SER A 178 -1.46 -12.00 15.13
N VAL A 179 -0.79 -11.00 14.57
CA VAL A 179 -1.39 -9.69 14.24
C VAL A 179 -2.31 -9.83 13.03
N PHE A 180 -1.87 -10.56 12.00
CA PHE A 180 -2.71 -10.86 10.84
C PHE A 180 -3.99 -11.60 11.24
N ASP A 181 -3.92 -12.62 12.10
CA ASP A 181 -5.10 -13.35 12.58
C ASP A 181 -6.15 -12.43 13.23
N LYS A 182 -5.69 -11.38 13.89
CA LYS A 182 -6.57 -10.39 14.48
C LYS A 182 -7.15 -9.41 13.46
N ILE A 183 -6.39 -9.01 12.43
CA ILE A 183 -6.81 -7.99 11.46
C ILE A 183 -7.50 -8.65 10.25
N GLY A 184 -6.96 -9.77 9.76
CA GLY A 184 -7.43 -10.48 8.57
C GLY A 184 -6.97 -9.84 7.25
N TYR A 185 -7.59 -10.25 6.17
CA TYR A 185 -7.30 -9.81 4.79
C TYR A 185 -7.64 -8.35 4.55
N MET A 186 -7.04 -7.75 3.52
CA MET A 186 -7.40 -6.41 3.04
C MET A 186 -8.83 -6.40 2.48
N ASP A 187 -9.52 -5.29 2.60
CA ASP A 187 -10.90 -5.14 2.09
C ASP A 187 -10.90 -4.88 0.57
N GLU A 188 -11.25 -5.90 -0.21
CA GLU A 188 -11.23 -5.86 -1.68
C GLU A 188 -12.26 -4.88 -2.29
N ARG A 189 -13.21 -4.34 -1.49
CA ARG A 189 -14.13 -3.30 -1.94
C ARG A 189 -13.41 -2.03 -2.38
N PHE A 190 -12.24 -1.76 -1.83
CA PHE A 190 -11.45 -0.57 -2.17
C PHE A 190 -10.79 -0.67 -3.55
N PHE A 191 -10.39 -1.84 -3.99
CA PHE A 191 -9.68 -2.12 -5.24
C PHE A 191 -8.31 -1.41 -5.33
N LEU A 192 -8.27 -0.07 -5.29
CA LEU A 192 -7.08 0.78 -5.34
C LEU A 192 -7.32 2.07 -4.57
N TYR A 193 -6.37 2.48 -3.73
CA TYR A 193 -6.40 3.60 -2.79
C TYR A 193 -7.41 3.44 -1.65
N TYR A 194 -7.02 3.84 -0.47
CA TYR A 194 -7.74 3.74 0.80
C TYR A 194 -7.83 2.32 1.41
N GLU A 195 -7.38 1.27 0.74
CA GLU A 195 -7.27 -0.06 1.33
C GLU A 195 -6.30 -0.09 2.50
N ASP A 196 -5.19 0.65 2.40
CA ASP A 196 -4.20 0.86 3.46
C ASP A 196 -4.73 1.72 4.61
N ASN A 197 -5.52 2.75 4.29
CA ASN A 197 -6.22 3.55 5.29
C ASN A 197 -7.22 2.70 6.08
N GLU A 198 -8.04 1.91 5.39
CA GLU A 198 -8.99 1.00 6.01
C GLU A 198 -8.27 -0.04 6.89
N TYR A 199 -7.20 -0.64 6.37
CA TYR A 199 -6.42 -1.64 7.08
C TYR A 199 -5.81 -1.08 8.37
N SER A 200 -5.25 0.12 8.31
CA SER A 200 -4.70 0.84 9.46
C SER A 200 -5.77 1.17 10.51
N LEU A 201 -6.92 1.67 10.07
CA LEU A 201 -8.04 1.99 10.97
C LEU A 201 -8.60 0.75 11.63
N ARG A 202 -8.70 -0.37 10.91
CA ARG A 202 -9.13 -1.65 11.44
C ARG A 202 -8.15 -2.19 12.47
N ALA A 203 -6.85 -2.07 12.22
CA ALA A 203 -5.80 -2.43 13.18
C ALA A 203 -5.96 -1.62 14.48
N VAL A 204 -6.02 -0.29 14.37
CA VAL A 204 -6.18 0.60 15.52
C VAL A 204 -7.50 0.33 16.27
N SER A 205 -8.61 0.07 15.58
CA SER A 205 -9.89 -0.27 16.21
C SER A 205 -9.84 -1.58 16.99
N ARG A 206 -8.91 -2.47 16.64
CA ARG A 206 -8.64 -3.74 17.35
C ARG A 206 -7.48 -3.63 18.36
N LYS A 207 -7.10 -2.40 18.70
CA LYS A 207 -6.04 -2.09 19.67
C LYS A 207 -4.66 -2.62 19.24
N ILE A 208 -4.42 -2.71 17.94
CA ILE A 208 -3.12 -3.03 17.38
C ILE A 208 -2.43 -1.72 17.05
N SER A 209 -1.24 -1.51 17.64
CA SER A 209 -0.41 -0.34 17.41
C SER A 209 0.26 -0.38 16.03
N ILE A 210 0.61 0.78 15.51
CA ILE A 210 1.42 0.93 14.30
C ILE A 210 2.68 1.70 14.70
N TRP A 211 3.85 1.21 14.27
CA TRP A 211 5.14 1.77 14.64
C TRP A 211 5.98 2.08 13.42
N TYR A 212 6.64 3.20 13.44
CA TYR A 212 7.65 3.59 12.49
C TYR A 212 9.02 3.11 12.97
N CYS A 213 9.77 2.43 12.09
CA CYS A 213 11.13 1.94 12.31
C CYS A 213 12.12 2.79 11.50
N HIS A 214 12.88 3.64 12.18
CA HIS A 214 13.79 4.56 11.51
C HIS A 214 14.99 3.86 10.86
N LYS A 215 15.44 2.73 11.42
CA LYS A 215 16.59 1.96 10.93
C LYS A 215 16.27 1.12 9.69
N ALA A 216 15.01 0.75 9.50
CA ALA A 216 14.60 0.02 8.32
C ALA A 216 14.40 0.99 7.15
N VAL A 217 15.25 0.92 6.12
CA VAL A 217 15.21 1.86 4.99
C VAL A 217 14.75 1.18 3.72
N VAL A 218 13.79 1.81 3.04
CA VAL A 218 13.22 1.39 1.75
C VAL A 218 13.29 2.56 0.76
N TYR A 219 13.74 2.30 -0.46
CA TYR A 219 13.76 3.27 -1.54
C TYR A 219 12.61 3.02 -2.51
N HIS A 220 11.75 4.00 -2.72
CA HIS A 220 10.55 3.88 -3.55
C HIS A 220 10.67 4.67 -4.86
N LYS A 221 10.44 4.00 -5.99
CA LYS A 221 10.41 4.60 -7.33
C LYS A 221 9.05 5.21 -7.63
N VAL A 222 8.67 6.25 -6.87
CA VAL A 222 7.33 6.88 -6.82
C VAL A 222 6.68 7.20 -8.18
N ASN A 223 7.39 7.10 -9.29
CA ASN A 223 6.87 7.41 -10.62
C ASN A 223 6.72 6.18 -11.52
N GLY A 224 6.85 4.96 -10.96
CA GLY A 224 6.82 3.74 -11.73
C GLY A 224 5.48 3.50 -12.44
N ALA A 225 4.52 2.94 -11.72
CA ALA A 225 3.21 2.60 -12.28
C ALA A 225 2.24 3.79 -12.35
N THR A 226 2.53 4.91 -11.64
CA THR A 226 1.64 6.07 -11.48
C THR A 226 2.10 7.32 -12.24
N LYS A 227 3.07 7.23 -13.17
CA LYS A 227 3.42 8.34 -14.06
C LYS A 227 2.16 8.88 -14.74
N GLY A 228 1.80 10.12 -14.40
CA GLY A 228 0.55 10.76 -14.83
C GLY A 228 -0.57 10.60 -13.79
N ASN A 229 -0.29 10.96 -12.52
CA ASN A 229 -1.23 10.89 -11.38
C ASN A 229 -2.58 11.59 -11.57
N GLU A 230 -2.78 12.31 -12.66
CA GLU A 230 -4.05 12.89 -13.03
C GLU A 230 -4.86 11.99 -14.00
N LYS A 231 -4.93 10.70 -13.71
CA LYS A 231 -5.86 9.81 -14.44
C LYS A 231 -7.25 9.90 -13.81
N ALA A 232 -8.28 9.91 -14.64
CA ALA A 232 -9.68 9.95 -14.21
C ALA A 232 -10.01 8.78 -13.24
N ALA A 233 -9.42 7.60 -13.47
CA ALA A 233 -9.55 6.45 -12.57
C ALA A 233 -9.06 6.73 -11.15
N ASN A 234 -7.95 7.46 -10.98
CA ASN A 234 -7.44 7.82 -9.66
C ASN A 234 -8.40 8.76 -8.92
N ALA A 235 -8.94 9.77 -9.62
CA ALA A 235 -9.94 10.67 -9.05
C ALA A 235 -11.20 9.91 -8.62
N TYR A 236 -11.64 8.93 -9.42
CA TYR A 236 -12.76 8.06 -9.08
C TYR A 236 -12.49 7.26 -7.80
N TYR A 237 -11.39 6.49 -7.76
CA TYR A 237 -11.10 5.64 -6.60
C TYR A 237 -10.92 6.47 -5.33
N ILE A 238 -10.13 7.54 -5.39
CA ILE A 238 -9.92 8.42 -4.23
C ILE A 238 -11.26 8.98 -3.73
N ALA A 239 -12.14 9.45 -4.59
CA ALA A 239 -13.40 10.04 -4.17
C ALA A 239 -14.36 8.98 -3.59
N ARG A 240 -14.56 7.83 -4.29
CA ARG A 240 -15.44 6.75 -3.84
C ARG A 240 -14.96 6.14 -2.53
N ASN A 241 -13.68 5.82 -2.48
CA ASN A 241 -13.11 5.08 -1.36
C ASN A 241 -12.97 5.96 -0.11
N TRP A 242 -12.74 7.26 -0.29
CA TRP A 242 -12.76 8.21 0.83
C TRP A 242 -14.14 8.24 1.51
N LEU A 243 -15.21 8.30 0.73
CA LEU A 243 -16.58 8.22 1.23
C LEU A 243 -16.85 6.88 1.93
N LEU A 244 -16.43 5.77 1.32
CA LEU A 244 -16.61 4.43 1.86
C LEU A 244 -15.89 4.28 3.21
N CYS A 245 -14.61 4.63 3.27
CA CYS A 245 -13.79 4.57 4.48
C CYS A 245 -14.38 5.47 5.59
N ALA A 246 -14.71 6.71 5.27
CA ALA A 246 -15.32 7.64 6.22
C ALA A 246 -16.66 7.12 6.76
N ARG A 247 -17.49 6.52 5.91
CA ARG A 247 -18.77 5.93 6.33
C ARG A 247 -18.59 4.80 7.31
N MET A 248 -17.55 3.97 7.13
CA MET A 248 -17.27 2.83 7.99
C MET A 248 -16.78 3.26 9.39
N TYR A 249 -15.99 4.33 9.48
CA TYR A 249 -15.24 4.63 10.71
C TYR A 249 -15.65 5.91 11.44
N LEU A 250 -16.34 6.86 10.81
CA LEU A 250 -16.66 8.15 11.46
C LEU A 250 -17.98 8.16 12.25
N GLY A 251 -18.83 7.15 12.08
CA GLY A 251 -20.10 7.08 12.80
C GLY A 251 -20.93 8.37 12.66
N LYS A 252 -21.32 8.98 13.78
CA LYS A 252 -22.10 10.25 13.80
C LYS A 252 -21.35 11.45 13.17
N ARG A 253 -20.00 11.42 13.15
CA ARG A 253 -19.17 12.48 12.54
C ARG A 253 -19.21 12.46 11.00
N PHE A 254 -19.77 11.40 10.40
CA PHE A 254 -19.88 11.26 8.95
C PHE A 254 -20.65 12.43 8.31
N ALA A 255 -21.67 13.00 8.95
CA ALA A 255 -22.41 14.16 8.42
C ALA A 255 -21.50 15.40 8.29
N LEU A 256 -20.68 15.68 9.30
CA LEU A 256 -19.70 16.77 9.26
C LEU A 256 -18.63 16.54 8.18
N PHE A 257 -18.11 15.31 8.13
CA PHE A 257 -17.18 14.91 7.08
C PHE A 257 -17.79 15.09 5.68
N LEU A 258 -19.05 14.73 5.47
CA LEU A 258 -19.72 14.85 4.19
C LEU A 258 -19.76 16.30 3.69
N THR A 259 -20.05 17.25 4.58
CA THR A 259 -19.99 18.68 4.26
C THR A 259 -18.58 19.09 3.79
N TYR A 260 -17.54 18.70 4.55
CA TYR A 260 -16.16 18.94 4.17
C TYR A 260 -15.81 18.30 2.81
N PHE A 261 -16.20 17.03 2.61
CA PHE A 261 -15.98 16.31 1.36
C PHE A 261 -16.60 17.03 0.16
N LEU A 262 -17.85 17.44 0.26
CA LEU A 262 -18.56 18.14 -0.81
C LEU A 262 -17.89 19.47 -1.16
N LEU A 263 -17.52 20.28 -0.16
CA LEU A 263 -16.78 21.53 -0.38
C LEU A 263 -15.41 21.26 -1.03
N ASN A 264 -14.68 20.29 -0.54
CA ASN A 264 -13.39 19.89 -1.13
C ASN A 264 -13.55 19.44 -2.58
N ARG A 265 -14.56 18.60 -2.90
CA ARG A 265 -14.81 18.16 -4.28
C ARG A 265 -15.26 19.32 -5.18
N LEU A 266 -16.04 20.24 -4.69
CA LEU A 266 -16.44 21.43 -5.44
C LEU A 266 -15.23 22.25 -5.89
N VAL A 267 -14.28 22.51 -4.97
CA VAL A 267 -13.04 23.21 -5.31
C VAL A 267 -12.27 22.46 -6.42
N TRP A 268 -12.09 21.15 -6.29
CA TRP A 268 -11.38 20.37 -7.31
C TRP A 268 -12.12 20.32 -8.64
N VAL A 269 -13.45 20.22 -8.65
CA VAL A 269 -14.28 20.24 -9.86
C VAL A 269 -14.08 21.59 -10.60
N VAL A 270 -14.11 22.72 -9.89
CA VAL A 270 -13.86 24.03 -10.50
C VAL A 270 -12.44 24.09 -11.10
N LEU A 271 -11.41 23.67 -10.35
CA LEU A 271 -10.03 23.65 -10.83
C LEU A 271 -9.85 22.76 -12.07
N TRP A 272 -10.49 21.59 -12.10
CA TRP A 272 -10.43 20.70 -13.26
C TRP A 272 -11.17 21.27 -14.48
N LEU A 273 -12.31 21.92 -14.28
CA LEU A 273 -13.03 22.60 -15.37
C LEU A 273 -12.17 23.74 -15.97
N LEU A 274 -11.50 24.54 -15.13
CA LEU A 274 -10.59 25.59 -15.58
C LEU A 274 -9.37 25.02 -16.34
N ARG A 275 -8.95 23.79 -16.04
CA ARG A 275 -7.87 23.08 -16.74
C ARG A 275 -8.36 22.23 -17.93
N GLY A 276 -9.63 22.31 -18.30
CA GLY A 276 -10.22 21.50 -19.39
C GLY A 276 -10.35 20.00 -19.09
N ARG A 277 -10.11 19.55 -17.82
CA ARG A 277 -10.10 18.15 -17.40
C ARG A 277 -11.52 17.65 -17.05
N ARG A 278 -12.40 17.62 -18.07
CA ARG A 278 -13.79 17.12 -17.92
C ARG A 278 -13.85 15.65 -17.52
N ASP A 279 -12.83 14.86 -17.90
CA ASP A 279 -12.66 13.46 -17.51
C ASP A 279 -12.62 13.27 -15.99
N MET A 280 -11.88 14.13 -15.27
CA MET A 280 -11.76 14.11 -13.81
C MET A 280 -13.08 14.45 -13.11
N VAL A 281 -13.82 15.42 -13.68
CA VAL A 281 -15.14 15.82 -13.18
C VAL A 281 -16.13 14.68 -13.32
N THR A 282 -16.19 14.05 -14.50
CA THR A 282 -17.06 12.90 -14.76
C THR A 282 -16.74 11.76 -13.81
N ALA A 283 -15.47 11.39 -13.66
CA ALA A 283 -15.03 10.33 -12.76
C ALA A 283 -15.43 10.60 -11.30
N THR A 284 -15.35 11.86 -10.83
CA THR A 284 -15.76 12.23 -9.47
C THR A 284 -17.28 12.12 -9.28
N ILE A 285 -18.06 12.48 -10.28
CA ILE A 285 -19.54 12.34 -10.26
C ILE A 285 -19.92 10.85 -10.26
N GLU A 286 -19.26 10.02 -11.08
CA GLU A 286 -19.47 8.57 -11.13
C GLU A 286 -19.09 7.93 -9.79
N ALA A 287 -18.00 8.33 -9.17
CA ALA A 287 -17.59 7.89 -7.84
C ALA A 287 -18.69 8.13 -6.78
N TRP A 288 -19.29 9.31 -6.80
CA TRP A 288 -20.42 9.64 -5.92
C TRP A 288 -21.65 8.77 -6.18
N LYS A 289 -22.00 8.59 -7.47
CA LYS A 289 -23.15 7.74 -7.85
C LYS A 289 -22.94 6.29 -7.43
N ASP A 290 -21.74 5.74 -7.67
CA ASP A 290 -21.42 4.35 -7.34
C ASP A 290 -21.37 4.14 -5.84
N TYR A 291 -20.76 5.07 -5.08
CA TYR A 291 -20.82 5.05 -3.61
C TYR A 291 -22.29 4.99 -3.11
N ARG A 292 -23.18 5.83 -3.64
CA ARG A 292 -24.61 5.82 -3.24
C ARG A 292 -25.34 4.55 -3.59
N ARG A 293 -24.92 3.85 -4.65
CA ARG A 293 -25.48 2.57 -5.09
C ARG A 293 -24.83 1.35 -4.45
N GLY A 294 -23.82 1.55 -3.60
CA GLY A 294 -23.04 0.46 -3.01
C GLY A 294 -22.16 -0.30 -4.00
N ILE A 295 -21.86 0.29 -5.18
CA ILE A 295 -20.99 -0.32 -6.18
C ILE A 295 -19.53 -0.17 -5.74
N THR A 296 -18.80 -1.29 -5.69
CA THR A 296 -17.41 -1.40 -5.30
C THR A 296 -16.59 -2.08 -6.41
N GLY A 297 -15.28 -2.28 -6.17
CA GLY A 297 -14.39 -2.95 -7.14
C GLY A 297 -13.92 -2.02 -8.26
N PRO A 298 -13.57 -2.57 -9.45
CA PRO A 298 -12.92 -1.83 -10.53
C PRO A 298 -13.81 -0.75 -11.15
N TYR A 299 -13.17 0.37 -11.49
CA TYR A 299 -13.83 1.47 -12.21
C TYR A 299 -14.23 1.02 -13.63
N ARG A 300 -15.51 1.13 -13.96
CA ARG A 300 -16.08 0.74 -15.24
C ARG A 300 -16.26 1.90 -16.22
N GLY A 301 -15.81 3.09 -15.85
CA GLY A 301 -15.90 4.28 -16.71
C GLY A 301 -15.08 4.11 -17.99
N LYS A 302 -15.54 4.76 -19.06
CA LYS A 302 -14.80 4.80 -20.33
C LYS A 302 -13.51 5.59 -20.11
N CYS A 303 -12.39 4.88 -19.94
CA CYS A 303 -11.09 5.47 -20.19
C CYS A 303 -11.05 5.83 -21.69
N ARG A 304 -11.30 7.08 -22.02
CA ARG A 304 -11.00 7.64 -23.33
C ARG A 304 -9.55 8.11 -23.35
#